data_66094fc2af617215c11b22b1f38fca9c
#
_entry.id   66094fc2af617215c11b22b1f38fca9c
#
_cell.length_a   1.000
_cell.length_b   1.000
_cell.length_c   1.000
_cell.angle_alpha   90.00
_cell.angle_beta   90.00
_cell.angle_gamma   90.00
#
_symmetry.space_group_name_H-M   'P 1'
#
loop_
_entity.id
_entity.type
_entity.pdbx_description
1 polymer ?
#
loop_
_entity_poly.entity_id
_entity_poly.type
_entity_poly.pdbx_seq_one_letter_code
_entity_poly.pdbx_strand_id
1 'polypeptide(L)'
;MKKILTTFGVALALTATMSAGYDGEGRKDLQVFNDISKAVTRYAQFTIFDSVDASVKDGVVTLTGRVTMPYKKDAIEKRVTGIDGVKVVHDQIAVLPVSQFDDQLRHRIARAIYSNPNFWNHAIMADPPVHIVVEHSRVTLTGVVQSDVERMVARSIAGSQFGVMSVVNNLKTDAEVKEALEKTF
;
A
#
# COMPACT_ATOMS: atom_id res chain seq x y z
N MET A 1 7.21 -18.91 -10.90
CA MET A 1 6.24 -18.41 -9.89
C MET A 1 6.44 -16.90 -9.81
N LYS A 2 5.44 -16.13 -10.23
CA LYS A 2 5.51 -14.66 -10.24
C LYS A 2 5.34 -14.16 -8.82
N LYS A 3 6.39 -13.58 -8.24
CA LYS A 3 6.30 -12.90 -6.94
C LYS A 3 5.84 -11.46 -7.18
N ILE A 4 4.64 -11.15 -6.74
CA ILE A 4 4.10 -9.78 -6.71
C ILE A 4 4.56 -9.17 -5.40
N LEU A 5 5.32 -8.08 -5.48
CA LEU A 5 5.77 -7.31 -4.31
C LEU A 5 4.79 -6.14 -4.09
N THR A 6 4.07 -6.23 -2.99
CA THR A 6 3.15 -5.18 -2.55
C THR A 6 3.76 -4.43 -1.38
N THR A 7 4.12 -3.20 -1.51
CA THR A 7 4.60 -2.33 -0.43
C THR A 7 4.28 -0.89 -0.71
N PHE A 8 3.69 -0.30 0.20
CA PHE A 8 3.14 0.95 0.45
C PHE A 8 1.75 0.70 0.84
N GLY A 9 1.35 0.06 0.89
CA GLY A 9 0.39 0.03 -0.02
C GLY A 9 0.71 0.38 -1.48
N VAL A 10 1.93 0.36 -2.01
CA VAL A 10 2.20 0.45 -3.45
C VAL A 10 3.01 -0.77 -3.86
N ALA A 11 2.45 -1.62 -4.72
CA ALA A 11 3.14 -2.80 -5.25
C ALA A 11 3.98 -2.42 -6.46
N LEU A 12 5.23 -2.77 -6.43
CA LEU A 12 6.09 -2.77 -7.61
C LEU A 12 5.98 -4.14 -8.28
N ALA A 13 5.09 -4.28 -9.24
CA ALA A 13 5.11 -5.41 -10.14
C ALA A 13 6.02 -5.06 -11.33
N LEU A 14 7.33 -5.25 -11.20
CA LEU A 14 8.23 -5.26 -12.32
C LEU A 14 8.28 -6.70 -12.87
N THR A 15 7.61 -6.93 -13.96
CA THR A 15 7.86 -8.11 -14.78
C THR A 15 9.08 -7.83 -15.65
N ALA A 16 10.28 -8.08 -15.13
CA ALA A 16 11.47 -8.08 -15.95
C ALA A 16 11.46 -9.33 -16.84
N THR A 17 11.16 -9.17 -18.11
CA THR A 17 11.72 -10.06 -19.13
C THR A 17 13.18 -9.67 -19.27
N MET A 18 14.09 -10.57 -18.87
CA MET A 18 15.53 -10.38 -19.07
C MET A 18 15.81 -10.24 -20.57
N SER A 19 16.03 -9.01 -21.01
CA SER A 19 16.79 -8.69 -22.20
C SER A 19 17.96 -7.85 -21.71
N ALA A 20 19.17 -8.33 -21.95
CA ALA A 20 20.41 -7.65 -21.59
C ALA A 20 20.52 -6.36 -22.43
N GLY A 21 20.07 -5.27 -21.87
CA GLY A 21 20.21 -3.91 -22.35
C GLY A 21 19.93 -3.02 -21.14
N TYR A 22 20.96 -2.33 -20.69
CA TYR A 22 20.84 -1.32 -19.63
C TYR A 22 20.15 -0.10 -20.22
N ASP A 23 18.84 -0.18 -20.38
CA ASP A 23 18.04 0.85 -21.00
C ASP A 23 17.52 1.82 -19.96
N GLY A 24 17.71 3.11 -20.21
CA GLY A 24 17.27 4.21 -19.38
C GLY A 24 15.75 4.31 -19.14
N GLU A 25 14.96 3.35 -19.64
CA GLU A 25 13.52 3.23 -19.39
C GLU A 25 13.21 2.67 -18.00
N GLY A 26 13.98 1.71 -17.48
CA GLY A 26 13.78 1.19 -16.12
C GLY A 26 14.04 2.24 -15.05
N ARG A 27 14.99 3.17 -15.28
CA ARG A 27 15.20 4.32 -14.39
C ARG A 27 14.06 5.32 -14.44
N LYS A 28 13.47 5.54 -15.61
CA LYS A 28 12.31 6.41 -15.76
C LYS A 28 11.10 5.84 -15.05
N ASP A 29 10.83 4.55 -15.20
CA ASP A 29 9.72 3.89 -14.52
C ASP A 29 9.88 3.91 -13.00
N LEU A 30 11.08 3.75 -12.47
CA LEU A 30 11.34 3.92 -11.05
C LEU A 30 11.10 5.36 -10.57
N GLN A 31 11.49 6.35 -11.36
CA GLN A 31 11.23 7.74 -11.01
C GLN A 31 9.73 8.02 -10.99
N VAL A 32 9.01 7.59 -12.02
CA VAL A 32 7.55 7.70 -12.10
C VAL A 32 6.89 7.01 -10.91
N PHE A 33 7.33 5.80 -10.59
CA PHE A 33 6.85 5.06 -9.41
C PHE A 33 7.06 5.83 -8.11
N ASN A 34 8.26 6.38 -7.89
CA ASN A 34 8.57 7.16 -6.70
C ASN A 34 7.73 8.46 -6.62
N ASP A 35 7.44 9.08 -7.75
CA ASP A 35 6.62 10.28 -7.79
C ASP A 35 5.13 9.97 -7.58
N ILE A 36 4.65 8.84 -8.09
CA ILE A 36 3.33 8.30 -7.75
C ILE A 36 3.22 8.09 -6.26
N SER A 37 4.20 7.43 -5.67
CA SER A 37 4.31 7.19 -4.25
C SER A 37 4.10 8.47 -3.45
N LYS A 38 4.93 9.48 -3.75
CA LYS A 38 4.84 10.78 -3.09
C LYS A 38 3.50 11.48 -3.32
N ALA A 39 2.93 11.37 -4.52
CA ALA A 39 1.66 12.02 -4.86
C ALA A 39 0.48 11.41 -4.09
N VAL A 40 0.52 10.09 -3.85
CA VAL A 40 -0.51 9.37 -3.07
C VAL A 40 -0.34 9.65 -1.58
N THR A 41 0.85 9.48 -1.01
CA THR A 41 1.08 9.68 0.43
C THR A 41 0.93 11.14 0.88
N ARG A 42 1.22 12.10 0.01
CA ARG A 42 0.98 13.53 0.29
C ARG A 42 -0.47 13.97 0.09
N TYR A 43 -1.34 13.08 -0.37
CA TYR A 43 -2.75 13.41 -0.48
C TYR A 43 -3.40 13.42 0.90
N ALA A 44 -3.78 14.57 1.39
CA ALA A 44 -4.27 14.79 2.76
C ALA A 44 -5.51 13.96 3.13
N GLN A 45 -6.26 13.45 2.15
CA GLN A 45 -7.41 12.57 2.39
C GLN A 45 -7.04 11.07 2.33
N PHE A 46 -5.81 10.74 1.92
CA PHE A 46 -5.30 9.38 2.02
C PHE A 46 -5.04 9.05 3.49
N THR A 47 -5.55 7.94 3.95
CA THR A 47 -5.52 7.58 5.38
C THR A 47 -5.04 6.15 5.56
N ILE A 48 -4.74 5.78 6.79
CA ILE A 48 -4.38 4.40 7.16
C ILE A 48 -5.48 3.36 6.84
N PHE A 49 -6.67 3.79 6.45
CA PHE A 49 -7.77 2.91 6.04
C PHE A 49 -7.88 2.74 4.53
N ASP A 50 -6.99 3.37 3.79
CA ASP A 50 -6.85 3.24 2.34
C ASP A 50 -5.57 2.44 2.03
N SER A 51 -5.58 1.66 0.96
CA SER A 51 -4.40 0.96 0.47
C SER A 51 -4.40 1.03 -1.05
N VAL A 52 -3.38 1.63 -1.62
CA VAL A 52 -3.23 1.78 -3.07
C VAL A 52 -1.88 1.26 -3.50
N ASP A 53 -1.88 0.41 -4.50
CA ASP A 53 -0.70 -0.16 -5.12
C ASP A 53 -0.56 0.38 -6.54
N ALA A 54 0.67 0.62 -6.97
CA ALA A 54 0.96 1.02 -8.33
C ALA A 54 1.97 0.07 -8.99
N SER A 55 1.77 -0.22 -10.27
CA SER A 55 2.82 -0.79 -11.11
C SER A 55 3.05 0.13 -12.30
N VAL A 56 4.31 0.29 -12.70
CA VAL A 56 4.71 1.15 -13.81
C VAL A 56 5.51 0.32 -14.79
N LYS A 57 5.16 0.42 -16.07
CA LYS A 57 5.91 -0.20 -17.17
C LYS A 57 5.81 0.67 -18.41
N ASP A 58 6.94 1.17 -18.91
CA ASP A 58 7.03 2.01 -20.12
C ASP A 58 6.12 3.26 -20.06
N GLY A 59 5.91 3.80 -18.83
CA GLY A 59 5.01 4.90 -18.57
C GLY A 59 3.52 4.53 -18.50
N VAL A 60 3.17 3.24 -18.63
CA VAL A 60 1.83 2.73 -18.36
C VAL A 60 1.71 2.39 -16.87
N VAL A 61 0.78 3.03 -16.19
CA VAL A 61 0.54 2.88 -14.76
C VAL A 61 -0.73 2.08 -14.53
N THR A 62 -0.65 1.04 -13.70
CA THR A 62 -1.82 0.34 -13.19
C THR A 62 -1.93 0.61 -11.69
N LEU A 63 -3.05 1.21 -11.29
CA LEU A 63 -3.39 1.44 -9.88
C LEU A 63 -4.34 0.35 -9.43
N THR A 64 -4.05 -0.27 -8.28
CA THR A 64 -4.90 -1.28 -7.63
C THR A 64 -5.06 -0.96 -6.16
N GLY A 65 -5.97 -1.63 -5.49
CA GLY A 65 -6.15 -1.48 -4.04
C GLY A 65 -7.56 -1.10 -3.63
N ARG A 66 -7.68 -0.49 -2.45
CA ARG A 66 -8.96 -0.15 -1.81
C ARG A 66 -8.89 1.25 -1.20
N VAL A 67 -9.94 2.04 -1.42
CA VAL A 67 -10.13 3.33 -0.76
C VAL A 67 -11.49 3.39 -0.06
N THR A 68 -11.56 4.20 0.98
CA THR A 68 -12.78 4.32 1.80
C THR A 68 -13.88 5.14 1.13
N MET A 69 -13.54 6.00 0.15
CA MET A 69 -14.50 6.92 -0.48
C MET A 69 -14.27 7.05 -1.98
N PRO A 70 -15.33 7.17 -2.81
CA PRO A 70 -15.21 7.30 -4.26
C PRO A 70 -14.34 8.49 -4.70
N TYR A 71 -14.51 9.67 -4.09
CA TYR A 71 -13.73 10.85 -4.44
C TYR A 71 -12.22 10.70 -4.25
N LYS A 72 -11.79 9.76 -3.38
CA LYS A 72 -10.36 9.47 -3.19
C LYS A 72 -9.78 8.75 -4.40
N LYS A 73 -10.53 7.81 -4.97
CA LYS A 73 -10.17 7.12 -6.22
C LYS A 73 -9.94 8.13 -7.32
N ASP A 74 -10.93 8.99 -7.60
CA ASP A 74 -10.87 10.01 -8.65
C ASP A 74 -9.70 10.99 -8.43
N ALA A 75 -9.49 11.38 -7.16
CA ALA A 75 -8.40 12.29 -6.79
C ALA A 75 -7.01 11.67 -6.96
N ILE A 76 -6.86 10.38 -6.67
CA ILE A 76 -5.60 9.64 -6.85
C ILE A 76 -5.31 9.48 -8.34
N GLU A 77 -6.27 9.00 -9.13
CA GLU A 77 -6.14 8.87 -10.58
C GLU A 77 -5.72 10.19 -11.23
N LYS A 78 -6.40 11.29 -10.89
CA LYS A 78 -6.08 12.63 -11.41
C LYS A 78 -4.66 13.07 -11.05
N ARG A 79 -4.19 12.78 -9.81
CA ARG A 79 -2.83 13.12 -9.39
C ARG A 79 -1.79 12.32 -10.15
N VAL A 80 -2.04 11.04 -10.35
CA VAL A 80 -1.13 10.13 -11.04
C VAL A 80 -1.04 10.47 -12.53
N THR A 81 -2.16 10.78 -13.16
CA THR A 81 -2.21 11.21 -14.58
C THR A 81 -1.40 12.48 -14.84
N GLY A 82 -1.26 13.35 -13.83
CA GLY A 82 -0.48 14.59 -13.93
C GLY A 82 1.04 14.43 -13.73
N ILE A 83 1.54 13.22 -13.50
CA ILE A 83 2.96 12.98 -13.25
C ILE A 83 3.71 12.88 -14.59
N ASP A 84 4.84 13.58 -14.66
CA ASP A 84 5.70 13.51 -15.85
C ASP A 84 6.21 12.07 -16.07
N GLY A 85 6.16 11.61 -17.32
CA GLY A 85 6.48 10.23 -17.70
C GLY A 85 5.31 9.25 -17.66
N VAL A 86 4.15 9.62 -17.09
CA VAL A 86 2.92 8.82 -17.16
C VAL A 86 2.24 9.05 -18.50
N LYS A 87 2.03 7.97 -19.25
CA LYS A 87 1.35 7.99 -20.55
C LYS A 87 -0.10 7.54 -20.47
N VAL A 88 -0.35 6.51 -19.67
CA VAL A 88 -1.67 5.89 -19.49
C VAL A 88 -1.83 5.45 -18.05
N VAL A 89 -3.02 5.66 -17.48
CA VAL A 89 -3.40 5.16 -16.16
C VAL A 89 -4.55 4.18 -16.30
N HIS A 90 -4.35 2.97 -15.82
CA HIS A 90 -5.39 1.96 -15.62
C HIS A 90 -5.81 1.94 -14.16
N ASP A 91 -6.88 2.65 -13.84
CA ASP A 91 -7.39 2.72 -12.47
C ASP A 91 -8.30 1.53 -12.15
N GLN A 92 -7.76 0.59 -11.37
CA GLN A 92 -8.44 -0.58 -10.82
C GLN A 92 -8.64 -0.47 -9.30
N ILE A 93 -8.54 0.75 -8.73
CA ILE A 93 -8.84 0.99 -7.32
C ILE A 93 -10.32 0.72 -7.09
N ALA A 94 -10.62 -0.13 -6.11
CA ALA A 94 -12.00 -0.37 -5.69
C ALA A 94 -12.36 0.49 -4.47
N VAL A 95 -13.62 0.89 -4.40
CA VAL A 95 -14.17 1.60 -3.24
C VAL A 95 -14.73 0.58 -2.28
N LEU A 96 -14.38 0.72 -1.00
CA LEU A 96 -14.91 -0.13 0.06
C LEU A 96 -16.42 0.07 0.21
N PRO A 97 -17.20 -1.00 0.41
CA PRO A 97 -18.63 -0.88 0.68
C PRO A 97 -18.87 -0.12 1.99
N VAL A 98 -19.93 0.65 2.04
CA VAL A 98 -20.36 1.35 3.26
C VAL A 98 -20.84 0.32 4.27
N SER A 99 -20.15 0.23 5.41
CA SER A 99 -20.48 -0.70 6.49
C SER A 99 -20.07 -0.08 7.83
N GLN A 100 -21.05 0.24 8.66
CA GLN A 100 -20.79 0.76 10.00
C GLN A 100 -20.01 -0.24 10.86
N PHE A 101 -20.24 -1.53 10.67
CA PHE A 101 -19.52 -2.56 11.41
C PHE A 101 -18.04 -2.60 11.02
N ASP A 102 -17.73 -2.60 9.71
CA ASP A 102 -16.35 -2.58 9.22
C ASP A 102 -15.66 -1.27 9.60
N ASP A 103 -16.36 -0.13 9.59
CA ASP A 103 -15.83 1.16 10.04
C ASP A 103 -15.44 1.12 11.52
N GLN A 104 -16.31 0.64 12.39
CA GLN A 104 -15.99 0.48 13.81
C GLN A 104 -14.85 -0.49 14.03
N LEU A 105 -14.81 -1.58 13.25
CA LEU A 105 -13.77 -2.59 13.34
C LEU A 105 -12.40 -2.04 12.93
N ARG A 106 -12.31 -1.29 11.80
CA ARG A 106 -11.04 -0.69 11.37
C ARG A 106 -10.50 0.33 12.38
N HIS A 107 -11.36 1.15 12.96
CA HIS A 107 -10.95 2.09 14.01
C HIS A 107 -10.49 1.39 15.29
N ARG A 108 -11.15 0.29 15.67
CA ARG A 108 -10.75 -0.50 16.85
C ARG A 108 -9.41 -1.17 16.63
N ILE A 109 -9.18 -1.77 15.45
CA ILE A 109 -7.91 -2.38 15.08
C ILE A 109 -6.79 -1.32 15.06
N ALA A 110 -7.02 -0.17 14.43
CA ALA A 110 -6.06 0.93 14.38
C ALA A 110 -5.64 1.38 15.79
N ARG A 111 -6.64 1.60 16.66
CA ARG A 111 -6.36 1.95 18.06
C ARG A 111 -5.54 0.88 18.77
N ALA A 112 -5.88 -0.40 18.59
CA ALA A 112 -5.18 -1.50 19.23
C ALA A 112 -3.72 -1.63 18.74
N ILE A 113 -3.47 -1.47 17.43
CA ILE A 113 -2.12 -1.51 16.86
C ILE A 113 -1.30 -0.31 17.35
N TYR A 114 -1.78 0.90 17.16
CA TYR A 114 -1.01 2.12 17.45
C TYR A 114 -0.93 2.49 18.93
N SER A 115 -1.69 1.83 19.80
CA SER A 115 -1.50 1.89 21.28
C SER A 115 -0.49 0.86 21.78
N ASN A 116 -0.03 -0.07 20.95
CA ASN A 116 0.95 -1.08 21.36
C ASN A 116 2.36 -0.46 21.38
N PRO A 117 3.20 -0.76 22.40
CA PRO A 117 4.55 -0.21 22.51
C PRO A 117 5.43 -0.40 21.27
N ASN A 118 5.26 -1.51 20.52
CA ASN A 118 6.02 -1.76 19.30
C ASN A 118 5.70 -0.74 18.16
N PHE A 119 4.55 -0.08 18.22
CA PHE A 119 4.10 0.86 17.20
C PHE A 119 4.04 2.32 17.68
N TRP A 120 4.49 2.60 18.89
CA TRP A 120 4.39 3.94 19.48
C TRP A 120 5.10 5.01 18.63
N ASN A 121 6.29 4.69 18.11
CA ASN A 121 7.03 5.61 17.25
C ASN A 121 6.29 5.87 15.92
N HIS A 122 5.49 4.93 15.46
CA HIS A 122 4.70 5.07 14.25
C HIS A 122 3.40 5.86 14.48
N ALA A 123 2.85 5.81 15.69
CA ALA A 123 1.58 6.48 16.04
C ALA A 123 1.65 8.01 15.94
N ILE A 124 2.85 8.59 16.07
CA ILE A 124 3.07 10.05 15.98
C ILE A 124 3.41 10.53 14.57
N MET A 125 3.54 9.63 13.60
CA MET A 125 3.84 9.98 12.21
C MET A 125 2.60 10.55 11.53
N ALA A 126 2.80 11.50 10.62
CA ALA A 126 1.71 12.06 9.81
C ALA A 126 1.09 11.01 8.88
N ASP A 127 1.90 10.06 8.42
CA ASP A 127 1.50 8.92 7.61
C ASP A 127 2.01 7.63 8.28
N PRO A 128 1.22 7.03 9.17
CA PRO A 128 1.61 5.82 9.87
C PRO A 128 1.72 4.63 8.91
N PRO A 129 2.77 3.79 9.03
CA PRO A 129 3.14 2.84 7.98
C PRO A 129 2.25 1.60 7.87
N VAL A 130 1.38 1.33 8.84
CA VAL A 130 0.48 0.17 8.79
C VAL A 130 -0.91 0.61 8.34
N HIS A 131 -1.29 0.22 7.14
CA HIS A 131 -2.61 0.45 6.59
C HIS A 131 -3.55 -0.73 6.90
N ILE A 132 -4.79 -0.42 7.22
CA ILE A 132 -5.79 -1.37 7.74
C ILE A 132 -7.04 -1.29 6.87
N VAL A 133 -7.15 -2.19 5.92
CA VAL A 133 -8.33 -2.32 5.07
C VAL A 133 -9.25 -3.37 5.70
N VAL A 134 -10.52 -3.02 5.89
CA VAL A 134 -11.54 -3.95 6.39
C VAL A 134 -12.69 -4.00 5.39
N GLU A 135 -13.01 -5.19 4.93
CA GLU A 135 -14.11 -5.46 4.01
C GLU A 135 -14.80 -6.77 4.42
N HIS A 136 -16.08 -6.71 4.76
CA HIS A 136 -16.88 -7.85 5.24
C HIS A 136 -16.20 -8.60 6.40
N SER A 137 -15.74 -7.88 7.41
CA SER A 137 -15.01 -8.42 8.59
C SER A 137 -13.67 -9.11 8.26
N ARG A 138 -13.20 -9.01 7.02
CA ARG A 138 -11.87 -9.47 6.62
C ARG A 138 -10.90 -8.31 6.65
N VAL A 139 -9.80 -8.49 7.32
CA VAL A 139 -8.76 -7.47 7.52
C VAL A 139 -7.61 -7.76 6.56
N THR A 140 -7.17 -6.73 5.85
CA THR A 140 -5.92 -6.75 5.11
C THR A 140 -5.00 -5.68 5.70
N LEU A 141 -3.82 -6.10 6.17
CA LEU A 141 -2.77 -5.21 6.62
C LEU A 141 -1.75 -5.03 5.49
N THR A 142 -1.45 -3.78 5.16
CA THR A 142 -0.46 -3.41 4.13
C THR A 142 0.48 -2.34 4.66
N GLY A 143 1.60 -2.14 3.97
CA GLY A 143 2.59 -1.14 4.34
C GLY A 143 3.93 -1.74 4.73
N VAL A 144 4.80 -0.91 5.35
CA VAL A 144 6.18 -1.29 5.68
C VAL A 144 6.41 -1.16 7.17
N VAL A 145 7.01 -2.18 7.77
CA VAL A 145 7.36 -2.23 9.19
C VAL A 145 8.87 -2.47 9.35
N GLN A 146 9.41 -2.14 10.50
CA GLN A 146 10.86 -2.23 10.74
C GLN A 146 11.36 -3.67 10.88
N SER A 147 10.49 -4.60 11.33
CA SER A 147 10.89 -5.96 11.64
C SER A 147 9.76 -6.98 11.48
N ASP A 148 10.15 -8.26 11.37
CA ASP A 148 9.22 -9.40 11.42
C ASP A 148 8.42 -9.45 12.71
N VAL A 149 8.99 -8.98 13.82
CA VAL A 149 8.29 -8.91 15.12
C VAL A 149 7.10 -7.96 15.00
N GLU A 150 7.30 -6.75 14.47
CA GLU A 150 6.20 -5.81 14.25
C GLU A 150 5.15 -6.41 13.30
N ARG A 151 5.57 -7.06 12.21
CA ARG A 151 4.69 -7.73 11.26
C ARG A 151 3.81 -8.79 11.94
N MET A 152 4.41 -9.62 12.80
CA MET A 152 3.66 -10.66 13.54
C MET A 152 2.76 -10.06 14.60
N VAL A 153 3.22 -9.06 15.33
CA VAL A 153 2.46 -8.38 16.39
C VAL A 153 1.24 -7.68 15.79
N ALA A 154 1.39 -6.94 14.67
CA ALA A 154 0.27 -6.30 13.99
C ALA A 154 -0.81 -7.32 13.58
N ARG A 155 -0.40 -8.46 13.00
CA ARG A 155 -1.32 -9.55 12.63
C ARG A 155 -2.05 -10.11 13.85
N SER A 156 -1.31 -10.38 14.94
CA SER A 156 -1.87 -10.93 16.16
C SER A 156 -2.91 -9.98 16.78
N ILE A 157 -2.57 -8.68 16.87
CA ILE A 157 -3.48 -7.66 17.39
C ILE A 157 -4.75 -7.57 16.54
N ALA A 158 -4.60 -7.52 15.21
CA ALA A 158 -5.75 -7.45 14.30
C ALA A 158 -6.64 -8.69 14.45
N GLY A 159 -6.04 -9.89 14.50
CA GLY A 159 -6.78 -11.16 14.60
C GLY A 159 -7.48 -11.36 15.95
N SER A 160 -7.00 -10.71 17.01
CA SER A 160 -7.63 -10.80 18.34
C SER A 160 -8.85 -9.90 18.52
N GLN A 161 -9.14 -9.01 17.55
CA GLN A 161 -10.28 -8.10 17.68
C GLN A 161 -11.59 -8.83 17.43
N PHE A 162 -12.55 -8.59 18.33
CA PHE A 162 -13.90 -9.17 18.17
C PHE A 162 -14.53 -8.76 16.85
N GLY A 163 -15.04 -9.74 16.11
CA GLY A 163 -15.70 -9.53 14.82
C GLY A 163 -14.76 -9.67 13.61
N VAL A 164 -13.47 -9.92 13.79
CA VAL A 164 -12.54 -10.27 12.71
C VAL A 164 -12.75 -11.71 12.30
N MET A 165 -13.04 -11.95 11.03
CA MET A 165 -13.18 -13.30 10.46
C MET A 165 -11.84 -13.85 9.93
N SER A 166 -11.03 -12.98 9.34
CA SER A 166 -9.72 -13.37 8.81
C SER A 166 -8.78 -12.17 8.72
N VAL A 167 -7.47 -12.44 8.76
CA VAL A 167 -6.42 -11.43 8.57
C VAL A 167 -5.47 -11.88 7.47
N VAL A 168 -5.40 -11.09 6.42
CA VAL A 168 -4.36 -11.17 5.38
C VAL A 168 -3.27 -10.18 5.75
N ASN A 169 -2.06 -10.68 5.95
CA ASN A 169 -0.93 -9.83 6.35
C ASN A 169 0.03 -9.64 5.17
N ASN A 170 -0.07 -8.50 4.51
CA ASN A 170 0.78 -8.10 3.40
C ASN A 170 1.83 -7.07 3.81
N LEU A 171 2.06 -6.89 5.11
CA LEU A 171 3.13 -6.04 5.61
C LEU A 171 4.49 -6.55 5.14
N LYS A 172 5.34 -5.62 4.71
CA LYS A 172 6.73 -5.88 4.34
C LYS A 172 7.65 -5.29 5.38
N THR A 173 8.83 -5.89 5.53
CA THR A 173 9.88 -5.27 6.34
C THR A 173 10.73 -4.33 5.48
N ASP A 174 11.40 -3.37 6.11
CA ASP A 174 12.36 -2.48 5.43
C ASP A 174 13.43 -3.27 4.67
N ALA A 175 13.89 -4.39 5.24
CA ALA A 175 14.88 -5.27 4.63
C ALA A 175 14.35 -5.92 3.34
N GLU A 176 13.09 -6.41 3.35
CA GLU A 176 12.47 -7.00 2.16
C GLU A 176 12.26 -5.97 1.04
N VAL A 177 11.91 -4.74 1.41
CA VAL A 177 11.76 -3.65 0.43
C VAL A 177 13.10 -3.30 -0.19
N LYS A 178 14.14 -3.14 0.64
CA LYS A 178 15.49 -2.84 0.17
C LYS A 178 16.03 -3.94 -0.74
N GLU A 179 15.91 -5.20 -0.35
CA GLU A 179 16.34 -6.35 -1.16
C GLU A 179 15.59 -6.41 -2.50
N ALA A 180 14.29 -6.08 -2.49
CA ALA A 180 13.50 -6.05 -3.71
C ALA A 180 13.95 -4.95 -4.67
N LEU A 181 14.26 -3.76 -4.15
CA LEU A 181 14.80 -2.66 -4.96
C LEU A 181 16.18 -2.99 -5.54
N GLU A 182 17.08 -3.60 -4.74
CA GLU A 182 18.41 -4.01 -5.19
C GLU A 182 18.36 -5.11 -6.27
N LYS A 183 17.36 -5.98 -6.27
CA LYS A 183 17.19 -7.03 -7.30
C LYS A 183 16.57 -6.52 -8.60
N THR A 184 15.95 -5.37 -8.54
CA THR A 184 15.22 -4.81 -9.69
C THR A 184 16.11 -3.87 -10.53
N PHE A 185 17.21 -3.40 -9.96
CA PHE A 185 18.16 -2.43 -10.52
C PHE A 185 19.61 -2.86 -10.32
#